data_1860e8d1cf0f3fc413e646204ce4b652
#
_entry.id   1860e8d1cf0f3fc413e646204ce4b652
#
_cell.length_a   1.000
_cell.length_b   1.000
_cell.length_c   1.000
_cell.angle_alpha   90.00
_cell.angle_beta   90.00
_cell.angle_gamma   90.00
#
_symmetry.space_group_name_H-M   'P 1'
#
loop_
_entity.id
_entity.type
_entity.pdbx_description
1 polymer ?
#
loop_
_entity_poly.entity_id
_entity_poly.type
_entity_poly.pdbx_seq_one_letter_code
_entity_poly.pdbx_strand_id
1 'polypeptide(L)'
;EWLKPHMERTINMFERNKNYPSLTFWSLGNEAGNGYNFYQTYLWLKNADKELMDRPVNYERAQWEWNSDMYVPQYPSAEWLAQIGKQGSDRPVVPSEYAHAMGNSTGNLWDQWKEIYKYPNLQGGYIWDWVDQGILETDKNGREYWTYGGDYGVNAPSDGNFNCNGLVNPDRTPHPAMAEVKYAHQNIAFEPVDLTNGRILVKNRFYFTNIKKYKISYNIAANGKIIKSGKTSLDIDPQGSKEFTVPVNGLKAKPGIEYFINFSVTTVEPEPLIPAGHEIAYEQFRLPIEPLARPAFATNGPALKVQTEGKNLTATSSKVNFVFNKETGLVTSYQVNGTEYFNDGFGIQPNFWRAPNDNDYGNGEPKRLQIWKQSSKNFNVADADIVMDDNTAILTVNYLLAAGNLYIVTYKIYPSGVVKVNARFTSTDMQATETEVSEATRMATFTPGNDEARKAAAKLNVPRIGVRFRLPAEMNKVEYFGRGPEENYIDRNAGTLIGLYKTTADKMYYNYVRPQENGHHTDTRWLSLSKKNGKGLTIMADSIIGFN
;
A
#
# COMPACT_ATOMS: atom_id res chain seq x y z
N GLU A 1 3.76 -21.52 -41.62
CA GLU A 1 2.69 -20.70 -42.23
C GLU A 1 2.82 -19.24 -41.84
N TRP A 2 3.02 -18.87 -40.56
CA TRP A 2 3.08 -17.51 -40.05
C TRP A 2 4.47 -16.84 -40.11
N LEU A 3 5.51 -17.51 -40.65
CA LEU A 3 6.87 -16.97 -40.68
C LEU A 3 6.97 -15.62 -41.40
N LYS A 4 6.34 -15.51 -42.58
CA LYS A 4 6.38 -14.28 -43.38
C LYS A 4 5.79 -13.08 -42.61
N PRO A 5 4.58 -13.13 -42.02
CA PRO A 5 4.06 -12.05 -41.19
C PRO A 5 4.93 -11.70 -39.97
N HIS A 6 5.56 -12.66 -39.31
CA HIS A 6 6.50 -12.40 -38.21
C HIS A 6 7.71 -11.61 -38.71
N MET A 7 8.34 -12.09 -39.76
CA MET A 7 9.51 -11.45 -40.36
C MET A 7 9.20 -10.03 -40.83
N GLU A 8 8.09 -9.81 -41.54
CA GLU A 8 7.72 -8.48 -42.04
C GLU A 8 7.54 -7.47 -40.88
N ARG A 9 6.91 -7.85 -39.76
CA ARG A 9 6.75 -6.99 -38.58
C ARG A 9 8.07 -6.67 -37.93
N THR A 10 8.94 -7.65 -37.80
CA THR A 10 10.27 -7.48 -37.20
C THR A 10 11.15 -6.58 -38.09
N ILE A 11 11.14 -6.80 -39.41
CA ILE A 11 11.89 -5.97 -40.38
C ILE A 11 11.36 -4.52 -40.34
N ASN A 12 10.05 -4.32 -40.40
CA ASN A 12 9.46 -2.99 -40.38
C ASN A 12 9.76 -2.25 -39.07
N MET A 13 9.71 -2.94 -37.92
CA MET A 13 10.11 -2.39 -36.64
C MET A 13 11.57 -1.93 -36.66
N PHE A 14 12.46 -2.77 -37.13
CA PHE A 14 13.89 -2.49 -37.23
C PHE A 14 14.15 -1.31 -38.17
N GLU A 15 13.69 -1.38 -39.41
CA GLU A 15 13.94 -0.35 -40.43
C GLU A 15 13.42 1.03 -40.01
N ARG A 16 12.28 1.07 -39.34
CA ARG A 16 11.72 2.32 -38.82
C ARG A 16 12.55 2.90 -37.68
N ASN A 17 13.12 2.07 -36.80
CA ASN A 17 13.62 2.53 -35.50
C ASN A 17 15.15 2.41 -35.35
N LYS A 18 15.87 1.76 -36.27
CA LYS A 18 17.30 1.50 -36.16
C LYS A 18 18.19 2.73 -35.92
N ASN A 19 17.76 3.90 -36.39
CA ASN A 19 18.50 5.15 -36.27
C ASN A 19 18.24 5.94 -34.96
N TYR A 20 17.39 5.43 -34.06
CA TYR A 20 17.16 6.07 -32.77
C TYR A 20 18.22 5.61 -31.74
N PRO A 21 19.13 6.51 -31.31
CA PRO A 21 20.17 6.14 -30.34
C PRO A 21 19.62 5.85 -28.94
N SER A 22 18.40 6.29 -28.65
CA SER A 22 17.71 5.99 -27.38
C SER A 22 17.16 4.56 -27.30
N LEU A 23 17.10 3.84 -28.42
CA LEU A 23 16.70 2.45 -28.46
C LEU A 23 17.89 1.57 -28.06
N THR A 24 17.81 0.93 -26.89
CA THR A 24 18.91 0.18 -26.28
C THR A 24 18.87 -1.31 -26.57
N PHE A 25 17.69 -1.88 -26.81
CA PHE A 25 17.49 -3.28 -27.19
C PHE A 25 16.17 -3.52 -27.90
N TRP A 26 16.05 -4.66 -28.58
CA TRP A 26 14.90 -5.08 -29.34
C TRP A 26 14.04 -6.08 -28.57
N SER A 27 12.72 -6.03 -28.72
CA SER A 27 11.81 -7.08 -28.26
C SER A 27 11.14 -7.78 -29.44
N LEU A 28 11.04 -9.11 -29.37
CA LEU A 28 10.39 -9.90 -30.42
C LEU A 28 8.86 -9.89 -30.33
N GLY A 29 8.30 -9.48 -29.19
CA GLY A 29 6.86 -9.42 -28.97
C GLY A 29 6.46 -9.75 -27.55
N ASN A 30 5.16 -10.03 -27.35
CA ASN A 30 4.58 -10.31 -26.05
C ASN A 30 3.62 -11.53 -26.11
N GLU A 31 3.76 -12.46 -25.18
CA GLU A 31 2.83 -13.56 -24.86
C GLU A 31 2.37 -14.44 -26.04
N ALA A 32 3.18 -14.61 -27.07
CA ALA A 32 2.80 -15.29 -28.30
C ALA A 32 3.38 -16.71 -28.44
N GLY A 33 3.84 -17.32 -27.35
CA GLY A 33 4.55 -18.60 -27.38
C GLY A 33 5.97 -18.47 -27.90
N ASN A 34 6.71 -19.59 -28.08
CA ASN A 34 8.05 -19.60 -28.64
C ASN A 34 8.18 -20.72 -29.68
N GLY A 35 9.16 -20.61 -30.59
CA GLY A 35 9.44 -21.61 -31.60
C GLY A 35 10.06 -21.03 -32.88
N TYR A 36 9.99 -21.81 -33.98
CA TYR A 36 10.71 -21.54 -35.22
C TYR A 36 10.59 -20.09 -35.75
N ASN A 37 9.39 -19.50 -35.71
CA ASN A 37 9.20 -18.13 -36.21
C ASN A 37 10.02 -17.11 -35.38
N PHE A 38 9.99 -17.25 -34.06
CA PHE A 38 10.76 -16.38 -33.15
C PHE A 38 12.27 -16.65 -33.22
N TYR A 39 12.69 -17.90 -33.50
CA TYR A 39 14.10 -18.19 -33.75
C TYR A 39 14.59 -17.46 -35.00
N GLN A 40 13.78 -17.44 -36.07
CA GLN A 40 14.16 -16.75 -37.31
C GLN A 40 14.17 -15.22 -37.13
N THR A 41 13.24 -14.64 -36.43
CA THR A 41 13.20 -13.19 -36.16
C THR A 41 14.38 -12.77 -35.27
N TYR A 42 14.74 -13.57 -34.27
CA TYR A 42 15.91 -13.34 -33.42
C TYR A 42 17.20 -13.33 -34.25
N LEU A 43 17.44 -14.39 -35.03
CA LEU A 43 18.64 -14.52 -35.87
C LEU A 43 18.73 -13.39 -36.87
N TRP A 44 17.60 -12.99 -37.46
CA TRP A 44 17.58 -11.89 -38.42
C TRP A 44 17.95 -10.57 -37.76
N LEU A 45 17.37 -10.22 -36.59
CA LEU A 45 17.69 -8.99 -35.85
C LEU A 45 19.15 -8.94 -35.42
N LYS A 46 19.67 -10.04 -34.87
CA LYS A 46 21.09 -10.12 -34.48
C LYS A 46 22.02 -9.89 -35.67
N ASN A 47 21.68 -10.40 -36.86
CA ASN A 47 22.47 -10.16 -38.06
C ASN A 47 22.29 -8.72 -38.59
N ALA A 48 21.05 -8.18 -38.61
CA ALA A 48 20.77 -6.87 -39.18
C ALA A 48 21.34 -5.71 -38.34
N ASP A 49 21.41 -5.85 -37.02
CA ASP A 49 21.92 -4.79 -36.14
C ASP A 49 23.40 -4.91 -35.79
N LYS A 50 24.04 -6.03 -36.19
CA LYS A 50 25.42 -6.37 -35.84
C LYS A 50 26.43 -5.27 -36.18
N GLU A 51 26.35 -4.73 -37.38
CA GLU A 51 27.27 -3.70 -37.88
C GLU A 51 26.84 -2.27 -37.52
N LEU A 52 25.65 -2.10 -36.88
CA LEU A 52 25.13 -0.81 -36.49
C LEU A 52 25.43 -0.51 -35.02
N MET A 53 24.81 -1.23 -34.10
CA MET A 53 24.94 -1.02 -32.66
C MET A 53 25.03 -2.33 -31.86
N ASP A 54 24.83 -3.48 -32.52
CA ASP A 54 24.81 -4.82 -31.91
C ASP A 54 23.93 -4.89 -30.63
N ARG A 55 22.73 -4.31 -30.72
CA ARG A 55 21.81 -4.23 -29.59
C ARG A 55 21.33 -5.59 -29.14
N PRO A 56 21.15 -5.81 -27.83
CA PRO A 56 20.56 -7.05 -27.34
C PRO A 56 19.12 -7.22 -27.82
N VAL A 57 18.70 -8.47 -27.95
CA VAL A 57 17.34 -8.87 -28.30
C VAL A 57 16.73 -9.61 -27.11
N ASN A 58 15.54 -9.22 -26.68
CA ASN A 58 14.81 -9.90 -25.63
C ASN A 58 13.51 -10.54 -26.14
N TYR A 59 13.07 -11.58 -25.43
CA TYR A 59 11.75 -12.17 -25.62
C TYR A 59 11.33 -12.94 -24.38
N GLU A 60 10.18 -12.59 -23.79
CA GLU A 60 9.74 -13.15 -22.51
C GLU A 60 9.36 -14.63 -22.61
N ARG A 61 8.74 -15.07 -23.73
CA ARG A 61 8.39 -16.49 -23.94
C ARG A 61 9.57 -17.36 -24.37
N ALA A 62 10.74 -16.78 -24.62
CA ALA A 62 11.95 -17.58 -24.74
C ALA A 62 12.34 -18.25 -23.42
N GLN A 63 11.90 -17.69 -22.27
CA GLN A 63 12.26 -18.19 -20.94
C GLN A 63 13.79 -18.42 -20.84
N TRP A 64 14.24 -19.65 -20.78
CA TRP A 64 15.67 -20.03 -20.69
C TRP A 64 16.28 -20.43 -22.05
N GLU A 65 15.52 -20.34 -23.13
CA GLU A 65 16.01 -20.69 -24.46
C GLU A 65 17.01 -19.65 -25.00
N TRP A 66 17.72 -20.03 -26.08
CA TRP A 66 18.83 -19.28 -26.64
C TRP A 66 18.42 -18.01 -27.41
N ASN A 67 17.19 -17.90 -27.84
CA ASN A 67 16.71 -16.80 -28.69
C ASN A 67 16.25 -15.56 -27.89
N SER A 68 16.98 -15.27 -26.82
CA SER A 68 16.91 -14.04 -26.04
C SER A 68 18.28 -13.78 -25.40
N ASP A 69 18.78 -12.55 -25.48
CA ASP A 69 20.05 -12.15 -24.85
C ASP A 69 19.92 -11.88 -23.36
N MET A 70 18.71 -11.96 -22.82
CA MET A 70 18.41 -11.83 -21.39
C MET A 70 17.28 -12.77 -20.98
N TYR A 71 17.19 -13.07 -19.69
CA TYR A 71 16.03 -13.77 -19.12
C TYR A 71 14.95 -12.75 -18.75
N VAL A 72 13.76 -12.93 -19.30
CA VAL A 72 12.69 -11.93 -19.25
C VAL A 72 11.41 -12.53 -18.64
N PRO A 73 11.37 -12.78 -17.31
CA PRO A 73 10.16 -13.30 -16.67
C PRO A 73 9.05 -12.25 -16.62
N GLN A 74 7.80 -12.72 -16.55
CA GLN A 74 6.64 -11.88 -16.26
C GLN A 74 6.20 -12.09 -14.80
N TYR A 75 5.96 -10.99 -14.09
CA TYR A 75 5.44 -10.95 -12.72
C TYR A 75 6.15 -11.89 -11.73
N PRO A 76 7.49 -11.92 -11.67
CA PRO A 76 8.20 -12.74 -10.70
C PRO A 76 7.96 -12.21 -9.29
N SER A 77 7.85 -13.10 -8.30
CA SER A 77 7.82 -12.68 -6.90
C SER A 77 9.20 -12.21 -6.41
N ALA A 78 9.25 -11.47 -5.30
CA ALA A 78 10.50 -11.07 -4.67
C ALA A 78 11.34 -12.29 -4.24
N GLU A 79 10.70 -13.37 -3.76
CA GLU A 79 11.34 -14.63 -3.39
C GLU A 79 11.98 -15.32 -4.60
N TRP A 80 11.28 -15.32 -5.75
CA TRP A 80 11.84 -15.86 -6.98
C TRP A 80 13.06 -15.06 -7.44
N LEU A 81 12.98 -13.72 -7.40
CA LEU A 81 14.12 -12.83 -7.71
C LEU A 81 15.29 -13.09 -6.77
N ALA A 82 15.04 -13.24 -5.47
CA ALA A 82 16.08 -13.58 -4.49
C ALA A 82 16.74 -14.92 -4.80
N GLN A 83 15.96 -15.93 -5.19
CA GLN A 83 16.48 -17.25 -5.56
C GLN A 83 17.37 -17.19 -6.79
N ILE A 84 16.90 -16.60 -7.90
CA ILE A 84 17.64 -16.50 -9.14
C ILE A 84 18.86 -15.57 -9.02
N GLY A 85 18.72 -14.48 -8.25
CA GLY A 85 19.82 -13.58 -7.93
C GLY A 85 20.96 -14.29 -7.20
N LYS A 86 20.63 -15.07 -6.18
CA LYS A 86 21.59 -15.87 -5.40
C LYS A 86 22.24 -16.99 -6.22
N GLN A 87 21.47 -17.64 -7.10
CA GLN A 87 21.96 -18.71 -7.97
C GLN A 87 22.94 -18.17 -9.03
N GLY A 88 22.75 -16.91 -9.45
CA GLY A 88 23.44 -16.33 -10.60
C GLY A 88 22.83 -16.77 -11.92
N SER A 89 23.21 -16.10 -13.01
CA SER A 89 22.81 -16.43 -14.37
C SER A 89 23.87 -16.00 -15.37
N ASP A 90 23.91 -16.66 -16.52
CA ASP A 90 24.82 -16.37 -17.65
C ASP A 90 24.37 -15.16 -18.48
N ARG A 91 23.11 -14.70 -18.27
CA ARG A 91 22.50 -13.55 -18.93
C ARG A 91 21.80 -12.67 -17.90
N PRO A 92 21.63 -11.36 -18.18
CA PRO A 92 20.85 -10.47 -17.31
C PRO A 92 19.42 -10.97 -17.11
N VAL A 93 18.88 -10.81 -15.92
CA VAL A 93 17.46 -11.07 -15.60
C VAL A 93 16.74 -9.73 -15.57
N VAL A 94 15.77 -9.54 -16.48
CA VAL A 94 15.05 -8.28 -16.69
C VAL A 94 13.56 -8.59 -16.86
N PRO A 95 12.74 -8.61 -15.82
CA PRO A 95 11.30 -8.82 -15.96
C PRO A 95 10.66 -7.89 -16.98
N SER A 96 9.95 -8.45 -17.96
CA SER A 96 9.20 -7.66 -18.96
C SER A 96 8.05 -6.91 -18.34
N GLU A 97 7.45 -7.51 -17.31
CA GLU A 97 6.37 -6.94 -16.50
C GLU A 97 6.58 -7.45 -15.08
N TYR A 98 6.86 -6.58 -14.12
CA TYR A 98 7.16 -7.03 -12.76
C TYR A 98 6.20 -6.49 -11.70
N ALA A 99 5.44 -5.46 -12.00
CA ALA A 99 4.36 -4.95 -11.17
C ALA A 99 3.19 -4.53 -12.06
N HIS A 100 1.98 -5.00 -11.75
CA HIS A 100 0.75 -4.63 -12.43
C HIS A 100 0.19 -3.37 -11.78
N ALA A 101 -0.02 -2.29 -12.55
CA ALA A 101 -0.38 -0.98 -12.02
C ALA A 101 -1.88 -0.63 -12.19
N MET A 102 -2.72 -1.59 -12.57
CA MET A 102 -4.16 -1.40 -12.77
C MET A 102 -4.86 -0.96 -11.48
N GLY A 103 -5.37 0.27 -11.47
CA GLY A 103 -6.08 0.84 -10.32
C GLY A 103 -5.22 0.89 -9.05
N ASN A 104 -5.79 0.47 -7.93
CA ASN A 104 -5.09 0.39 -6.64
C ASN A 104 -4.26 -0.90 -6.55
N SER A 105 -3.05 -0.86 -7.07
CA SER A 105 -2.16 -2.01 -7.18
C SER A 105 -0.68 -1.62 -7.01
N THR A 106 0.25 -2.27 -7.73
CA THR A 106 1.72 -2.04 -7.63
C THR A 106 2.29 -2.45 -6.26
N GLY A 107 1.69 -3.46 -5.63
CA GLY A 107 2.17 -4.01 -4.36
C GLY A 107 3.48 -4.78 -4.50
N ASN A 108 4.23 -4.91 -3.40
CA ASN A 108 5.51 -5.60 -3.28
C ASN A 108 6.64 -5.07 -4.18
N LEU A 109 6.47 -3.89 -4.80
CA LEU A 109 7.47 -3.31 -5.69
C LEU A 109 8.81 -3.08 -4.98
N TRP A 110 8.78 -2.53 -3.76
CA TRP A 110 9.99 -2.34 -2.99
C TRP A 110 10.64 -3.67 -2.57
N ASP A 111 9.86 -4.70 -2.29
CA ASP A 111 10.41 -6.03 -1.97
C ASP A 111 11.18 -6.62 -3.15
N GLN A 112 10.66 -6.46 -4.37
CA GLN A 112 11.37 -6.84 -5.59
C GLN A 112 12.66 -6.02 -5.79
N TRP A 113 12.59 -4.69 -5.61
CA TRP A 113 13.75 -3.82 -5.81
C TRP A 113 14.86 -4.01 -4.78
N LYS A 114 14.54 -4.41 -3.54
CA LYS A 114 15.56 -4.84 -2.56
C LYS A 114 16.42 -5.98 -3.10
N GLU A 115 15.80 -6.96 -3.76
CA GLU A 115 16.54 -8.07 -4.36
C GLU A 115 17.26 -7.65 -5.64
N ILE A 116 16.65 -6.81 -6.48
CA ILE A 116 17.29 -6.29 -7.70
C ILE A 116 18.58 -5.51 -7.36
N TYR A 117 18.56 -4.65 -6.34
CA TYR A 117 19.77 -3.92 -5.93
C TYR A 117 20.85 -4.79 -5.27
N LYS A 118 20.51 -5.99 -4.84
CA LYS A 118 21.41 -6.87 -4.09
C LYS A 118 22.26 -7.77 -5.00
N TYR A 119 21.74 -8.15 -6.16
CA TYR A 119 22.37 -9.11 -7.04
C TYR A 119 22.68 -8.52 -8.43
N PRO A 120 23.94 -8.62 -8.91
CA PRO A 120 24.37 -7.95 -10.15
C PRO A 120 23.76 -8.54 -11.43
N ASN A 121 23.25 -9.77 -11.39
CA ASN A 121 22.56 -10.38 -12.52
C ASN A 121 21.10 -9.92 -12.67
N LEU A 122 20.53 -9.27 -11.65
CA LEU A 122 19.22 -8.63 -11.72
C LEU A 122 19.38 -7.18 -12.17
N GLN A 123 18.83 -6.82 -13.33
CA GLN A 123 19.11 -5.54 -14.01
C GLN A 123 17.93 -4.57 -14.04
N GLY A 124 16.93 -4.78 -13.18
CA GLY A 124 15.70 -3.98 -13.15
C GLY A 124 14.55 -4.70 -13.83
N GLY A 125 13.60 -3.95 -14.38
CA GLY A 125 12.40 -4.47 -15.03
C GLY A 125 11.46 -3.36 -15.46
N TYR A 126 10.29 -3.73 -15.96
CA TYR A 126 9.29 -2.82 -16.47
C TYR A 126 7.97 -3.00 -15.73
N ILE A 127 7.27 -1.89 -15.45
CA ILE A 127 5.94 -1.89 -14.85
C ILE A 127 4.90 -1.94 -15.98
N TRP A 128 3.87 -2.74 -15.83
CA TRP A 128 2.70 -2.73 -16.69
C TRP A 128 1.56 -1.96 -16.01
N ASP A 129 1.18 -0.70 -16.37
CA ASP A 129 1.83 0.01 -17.48
C ASP A 129 2.05 1.49 -17.06
N TRP A 130 2.24 2.43 -18.00
CA TRP A 130 2.56 3.82 -17.69
C TRP A 130 1.30 4.68 -17.48
N VAL A 131 0.32 4.61 -18.39
CA VAL A 131 -0.82 5.53 -18.41
C VAL A 131 -2.14 4.79 -18.62
N ASP A 132 -3.14 5.13 -17.81
CA ASP A 132 -4.52 4.71 -18.07
C ASP A 132 -4.99 5.24 -19.44
N GLN A 133 -5.53 4.35 -20.28
CA GLN A 133 -5.91 4.67 -21.66
C GLN A 133 -7.40 4.99 -21.77
N GLY A 134 -7.94 5.72 -20.78
CA GLY A 134 -9.32 6.22 -20.78
C GLY A 134 -9.49 7.44 -21.71
N ILE A 135 -10.69 7.61 -22.21
CA ILE A 135 -11.08 8.76 -23.04
C ILE A 135 -12.00 9.66 -22.22
N LEU A 136 -11.74 10.97 -22.23
CA LEU A 136 -12.56 11.93 -21.49
C LEU A 136 -13.89 12.15 -22.18
N GLU A 137 -14.99 11.97 -21.46
CA GLU A 137 -16.33 12.28 -21.90
C GLU A 137 -17.11 13.05 -20.82
N THR A 138 -18.24 13.63 -21.22
CA THR A 138 -19.11 14.39 -20.31
C THR A 138 -20.50 13.75 -20.30
N ASP A 139 -21.02 13.45 -19.11
CA ASP A 139 -22.36 12.90 -18.96
C ASP A 139 -23.46 13.97 -19.23
N LYS A 140 -24.72 13.52 -19.30
CA LYS A 140 -25.89 14.40 -19.53
C LYS A 140 -26.10 15.51 -18.48
N ASN A 141 -25.42 15.42 -17.33
CA ASN A 141 -25.46 16.40 -16.25
C ASN A 141 -24.25 17.34 -16.26
N GLY A 142 -23.39 17.25 -17.28
CA GLY A 142 -22.18 18.06 -17.42
C GLY A 142 -20.99 17.57 -16.57
N ARG A 143 -21.03 16.34 -16.05
CA ARG A 143 -19.95 15.77 -15.25
C ARG A 143 -18.98 15.03 -16.16
N GLU A 144 -17.70 15.40 -16.11
CA GLU A 144 -16.61 14.74 -16.81
C GLU A 144 -16.26 13.38 -16.14
N TYR A 145 -15.93 12.39 -16.95
CA TYR A 145 -15.49 11.07 -16.53
C TYR A 145 -14.65 10.38 -17.61
N TRP A 146 -13.82 9.43 -17.18
CA TRP A 146 -13.02 8.61 -18.08
C TRP A 146 -13.79 7.38 -18.52
N THR A 147 -13.96 7.21 -19.83
CA THR A 147 -14.56 6.00 -20.40
C THR A 147 -13.51 4.92 -20.65
N TYR A 148 -13.96 3.68 -20.69
CA TYR A 148 -13.14 2.52 -21.01
C TYR A 148 -13.97 1.44 -21.74
N GLY A 149 -13.40 0.23 -21.94
CA GLY A 149 -14.08 -0.84 -22.69
C GLY A 149 -15.45 -1.19 -22.08
N GLY A 150 -16.46 -1.31 -22.94
CA GLY A 150 -17.86 -1.49 -22.58
C GLY A 150 -18.73 -0.24 -22.70
N ASP A 151 -18.14 0.96 -22.66
CA ASP A 151 -18.87 2.22 -22.77
C ASP A 151 -19.30 2.54 -24.24
N TYR A 152 -18.71 1.86 -25.21
CA TYR A 152 -18.91 2.12 -26.65
C TYR A 152 -19.86 1.16 -27.35
N GLY A 153 -20.71 0.49 -26.60
CA GLY A 153 -21.79 -0.35 -27.11
C GLY A 153 -21.79 -1.76 -26.54
N VAL A 154 -22.97 -2.27 -26.24
CA VAL A 154 -23.18 -3.59 -25.60
C VAL A 154 -22.69 -4.77 -26.42
N ASN A 155 -22.54 -4.61 -27.73
CA ASN A 155 -22.08 -5.64 -28.66
C ASN A 155 -20.64 -5.42 -29.14
N ALA A 156 -19.97 -4.35 -28.71
CA ALA A 156 -18.59 -4.10 -29.05
C ALA A 156 -17.67 -5.08 -28.28
N PRO A 157 -16.66 -5.68 -28.93
CA PRO A 157 -15.66 -6.47 -28.22
C PRO A 157 -15.01 -5.63 -27.13
N SER A 158 -14.95 -6.14 -25.91
CA SER A 158 -14.47 -5.38 -24.77
C SER A 158 -13.86 -6.28 -23.71
N ASP A 159 -12.74 -5.83 -23.14
CA ASP A 159 -12.11 -6.39 -21.96
C ASP A 159 -12.32 -5.48 -20.71
N GLY A 160 -13.43 -4.73 -20.69
CA GLY A 160 -13.79 -3.83 -19.60
C GLY A 160 -12.72 -2.73 -19.41
N ASN A 161 -12.34 -2.47 -18.17
CA ASN A 161 -11.34 -1.46 -17.83
C ASN A 161 -9.88 -1.97 -17.94
N PHE A 162 -9.61 -3.06 -18.65
CA PHE A 162 -8.25 -3.61 -18.80
C PHE A 162 -7.32 -2.74 -19.67
N ASN A 163 -7.77 -1.60 -20.15
CA ASN A 163 -6.95 -0.54 -20.74
C ASN A 163 -6.54 0.56 -19.73
N CYS A 164 -6.96 0.46 -18.47
CA CYS A 164 -6.62 1.39 -17.38
C CYS A 164 -5.65 0.72 -16.41
N ASN A 165 -4.44 0.43 -16.89
CA ASN A 165 -3.38 -0.26 -16.15
C ASN A 165 -2.25 0.69 -15.70
N GLY A 166 -2.44 1.99 -15.79
CA GLY A 166 -1.40 2.99 -15.67
C GLY A 166 -0.96 3.29 -14.24
N LEU A 167 0.29 3.75 -14.11
CA LEU A 167 0.80 4.44 -12.92
C LEU A 167 0.28 5.87 -12.80
N VAL A 168 -0.28 6.38 -13.89
CA VAL A 168 -0.87 7.72 -13.96
C VAL A 168 -2.24 7.65 -14.66
N ASN A 169 -3.13 8.56 -14.29
CA ASN A 169 -4.43 8.74 -14.94
C ASN A 169 -4.27 9.16 -16.42
N PRO A 170 -5.35 9.11 -17.23
CA PRO A 170 -5.29 9.53 -18.62
C PRO A 170 -4.81 10.99 -18.82
N ASP A 171 -5.05 11.89 -17.86
CA ASP A 171 -4.57 13.27 -17.83
C ASP A 171 -3.13 13.41 -17.30
N ARG A 172 -2.46 12.31 -16.98
CA ARG A 172 -1.10 12.23 -16.41
C ARG A 172 -0.99 12.61 -14.94
N THR A 173 -2.08 12.80 -14.22
CA THR A 173 -2.00 12.93 -12.75
C THR A 173 -1.57 11.60 -12.12
N PRO A 174 -0.59 11.61 -11.19
CA PRO A 174 -0.07 10.36 -10.62
C PRO A 174 -1.09 9.59 -9.79
N HIS A 175 -1.10 8.27 -9.90
CA HIS A 175 -1.73 7.41 -8.90
C HIS A 175 -0.94 7.42 -7.59
N PRO A 176 -1.56 7.14 -6.43
CA PRO A 176 -0.85 7.04 -5.15
C PRO A 176 0.33 6.06 -5.15
N ALA A 177 0.27 5.01 -5.97
CA ALA A 177 1.35 4.05 -6.18
C ALA A 177 2.66 4.68 -6.67
N MET A 178 2.60 5.88 -7.28
CA MET A 178 3.78 6.57 -7.79
C MET A 178 4.77 6.97 -6.70
N ALA A 179 4.32 7.14 -5.45
CA ALA A 179 5.22 7.34 -4.30
C ALA A 179 6.14 6.12 -4.09
N GLU A 180 5.59 4.91 -4.19
CA GLU A 180 6.37 3.67 -4.09
C GLU A 180 7.35 3.51 -5.26
N VAL A 181 6.90 3.82 -6.49
CA VAL A 181 7.74 3.78 -7.70
C VAL A 181 8.92 4.75 -7.57
N LYS A 182 8.65 5.99 -7.16
CA LYS A 182 9.69 7.00 -6.92
C LYS A 182 10.72 6.52 -5.90
N TYR A 183 10.26 5.95 -4.80
CA TYR A 183 11.15 5.45 -3.75
C TYR A 183 11.97 4.23 -4.23
N ALA A 184 11.34 3.26 -4.88
CA ALA A 184 12.01 2.07 -5.36
C ALA A 184 13.07 2.36 -6.43
N HIS A 185 12.82 3.34 -7.31
CA HIS A 185 13.69 3.66 -8.44
C HIS A 185 14.72 4.78 -8.17
N GLN A 186 14.78 5.33 -6.95
CA GLN A 186 15.72 6.39 -6.64
C GLN A 186 17.19 5.95 -6.76
N ASN A 187 18.03 6.80 -7.35
CA ASN A 187 19.44 6.50 -7.60
C ASN A 187 20.38 6.90 -6.46
N ILE A 188 19.86 7.46 -5.38
CA ILE A 188 20.64 7.78 -4.16
C ILE A 188 19.97 7.06 -3.01
N ALA A 189 20.73 6.21 -2.34
CA ALA A 189 20.23 5.42 -1.21
C ALA A 189 20.94 5.81 0.08
N PHE A 190 20.22 5.70 1.17
CA PHE A 190 20.72 5.86 2.52
C PHE A 190 20.58 4.52 3.24
N GLU A 191 21.63 4.09 3.93
CA GLU A 191 21.62 2.87 4.71
C GLU A 191 22.13 3.17 6.14
N PRO A 192 21.47 2.63 7.17
CA PRO A 192 21.91 2.86 8.54
C PRO A 192 23.17 2.05 8.83
N VAL A 193 24.22 2.73 9.34
CA VAL A 193 25.44 2.10 9.84
C VAL A 193 25.38 2.00 11.36
N ASP A 194 25.11 3.13 12.02
CA ASP A 194 24.94 3.21 13.47
C ASP A 194 24.01 4.40 13.79
N LEU A 195 22.72 4.12 13.89
CA LEU A 195 21.73 5.15 14.17
C LEU A 195 21.87 5.77 15.57
N THR A 196 22.46 5.08 16.53
CA THR A 196 22.71 5.60 17.89
C THR A 196 23.64 6.80 17.83
N ASN A 197 24.64 6.74 16.95
CA ASN A 197 25.61 7.80 16.71
C ASN A 197 25.32 8.62 15.45
N GLY A 198 24.19 8.34 14.76
CA GLY A 198 23.76 9.06 13.57
C GLY A 198 24.60 8.78 12.31
N ARG A 199 25.31 7.63 12.26
CA ARG A 199 26.14 7.24 11.11
C ARG A 199 25.28 6.58 10.03
N ILE A 200 25.36 7.12 8.82
CA ILE A 200 24.59 6.73 7.65
C ILE A 200 25.54 6.54 6.47
N LEU A 201 25.41 5.46 5.73
CA LEU A 201 26.07 5.26 4.45
C LEU A 201 25.20 5.82 3.34
N VAL A 202 25.76 6.72 2.53
CA VAL A 202 25.12 7.26 1.33
C VAL A 202 25.71 6.56 0.13
N LYS A 203 24.86 5.92 -0.70
CA LYS A 203 25.25 5.21 -1.91
C LYS A 203 24.79 5.97 -3.14
N ASN A 204 25.70 6.14 -4.09
CA ASN A 204 25.40 6.64 -5.43
C ASN A 204 25.17 5.46 -6.37
N ARG A 205 23.92 5.23 -6.80
CA ARG A 205 23.52 4.19 -7.75
C ARG A 205 23.54 4.66 -9.21
N PHE A 206 23.83 5.94 -9.46
CA PHE A 206 24.02 6.41 -10.83
C PHE A 206 25.24 5.77 -11.46
N TYR A 207 25.20 5.55 -12.78
CA TYR A 207 26.33 5.04 -13.56
C TYR A 207 27.23 6.14 -14.12
N PHE A 208 26.69 7.37 -14.30
CA PHE A 208 27.37 8.45 -15.01
C PHE A 208 27.36 9.79 -14.25
N THR A 209 26.70 9.86 -13.09
CA THR A 209 26.46 11.13 -12.39
C THR A 209 27.09 11.11 -11.01
N ASN A 210 28.01 12.03 -10.72
CA ASN A 210 28.50 12.30 -9.38
C ASN A 210 27.42 13.09 -8.60
N ILE A 211 27.13 12.70 -7.36
CA ILE A 211 26.01 13.29 -6.58
C ILE A 211 26.34 14.65 -5.97
N LYS A 212 27.57 15.17 -6.10
CA LYS A 212 27.94 16.51 -5.60
C LYS A 212 27.11 17.65 -6.19
N LYS A 213 26.49 17.42 -7.36
CA LYS A 213 25.62 18.41 -7.99
C LYS A 213 24.26 18.57 -7.28
N TYR A 214 23.93 17.67 -6.35
CA TYR A 214 22.68 17.68 -5.59
C TYR A 214 22.89 18.18 -4.17
N LYS A 215 21.83 18.71 -3.58
CA LYS A 215 21.80 19.12 -2.19
C LYS A 215 21.13 18.05 -1.34
N ILE A 216 21.83 17.57 -0.31
CA ILE A 216 21.28 16.68 0.70
C ILE A 216 20.83 17.52 1.89
N SER A 217 19.55 17.47 2.21
CA SER A 217 18.97 18.03 3.43
C SER A 217 18.60 16.92 4.38
N TYR A 218 18.74 17.16 5.67
CA TYR A 218 18.22 16.24 6.69
C TYR A 218 17.51 17.01 7.79
N ASN A 219 16.57 16.36 8.44
CA ASN A 219 15.98 16.85 9.67
C ASN A 219 15.77 15.71 10.67
N ILE A 220 15.74 16.08 11.96
CA ILE A 220 15.31 15.19 13.04
C ILE A 220 13.95 15.66 13.48
N ALA A 221 12.98 14.76 13.47
CA ALA A 221 11.62 15.01 13.88
C ALA A 221 11.27 14.23 15.16
N ALA A 222 10.53 14.85 16.05
CA ALA A 222 9.93 14.26 17.25
C ALA A 222 8.41 14.18 17.03
N ASN A 223 7.86 12.99 16.88
CA ASN A 223 6.44 12.76 16.50
C ASN A 223 6.00 13.69 15.36
N GLY A 224 6.77 13.73 14.27
CA GLY A 224 6.50 14.54 13.09
C GLY A 224 6.84 16.04 13.19
N LYS A 225 7.20 16.55 14.37
CA LYS A 225 7.68 17.94 14.53
C LYS A 225 9.19 18.02 14.35
N ILE A 226 9.65 18.81 13.39
CA ILE A 226 11.08 19.05 13.16
C ILE A 226 11.67 19.80 14.37
N ILE A 227 12.71 19.22 14.97
CA ILE A 227 13.43 19.78 16.12
C ILE A 227 14.89 20.16 15.80
N LYS A 228 15.43 19.62 14.72
CA LYS A 228 16.79 19.93 14.23
C LYS A 228 16.83 19.72 12.73
N SER A 229 17.60 20.49 12.02
CA SER A 229 17.81 20.33 10.58
C SER A 229 19.23 20.73 10.17
N GLY A 230 19.66 20.21 9.03
CA GLY A 230 20.94 20.54 8.44
C GLY A 230 20.97 20.22 6.94
N LYS A 231 22.06 20.63 6.31
CA LYS A 231 22.31 20.42 4.88
C LYS A 231 23.75 20.01 4.68
N THR A 232 24.00 19.22 3.63
CA THR A 232 25.34 18.84 3.20
C THR A 232 25.37 18.63 1.69
N SER A 233 26.56 18.58 1.14
CA SER A 233 26.83 18.08 -0.20
C SER A 233 27.94 17.05 -0.07
N LEU A 234 27.79 15.93 -0.74
CA LEU A 234 28.75 14.83 -0.71
C LEU A 234 29.31 14.61 -2.12
N ASP A 235 30.63 14.57 -2.19
CA ASP A 235 31.31 14.17 -3.42
C ASP A 235 31.44 12.64 -3.42
N ILE A 236 30.59 11.98 -4.20
CA ILE A 236 30.54 10.52 -4.37
C ILE A 236 30.40 10.23 -5.86
N ASP A 237 31.41 9.57 -6.41
CA ASP A 237 31.42 9.13 -7.80
C ASP A 237 30.32 8.10 -8.11
N PRO A 238 29.98 7.90 -9.40
CA PRO A 238 29.09 6.84 -9.82
C PRO A 238 29.46 5.49 -9.21
N GLN A 239 28.46 4.75 -8.72
CA GLN A 239 28.59 3.45 -8.05
C GLN A 239 29.41 3.49 -6.75
N GLY A 240 29.79 4.67 -6.27
CA GLY A 240 30.52 4.86 -5.00
C GLY A 240 29.60 4.99 -3.78
N SER A 241 30.25 5.02 -2.62
CA SER A 241 29.55 5.27 -1.35
C SER A 241 30.41 6.03 -0.36
N LYS A 242 29.78 6.73 0.59
CA LYS A 242 30.47 7.50 1.63
C LYS A 242 29.63 7.57 2.91
N GLU A 243 30.29 7.42 4.05
CA GLU A 243 29.62 7.64 5.33
C GLU A 243 29.44 9.14 5.60
N PHE A 244 28.31 9.46 6.22
CA PHE A 244 27.93 10.77 6.70
C PHE A 244 27.35 10.64 8.10
N THR A 245 27.65 11.60 8.99
CA THR A 245 27.14 11.60 10.36
C THR A 245 26.16 12.73 10.58
N VAL A 246 24.92 12.39 10.94
CA VAL A 246 23.90 13.32 11.42
C VAL A 246 24.10 13.54 12.92
N PRO A 247 24.19 14.78 13.41
CA PRO A 247 24.41 15.04 14.84
C PRO A 247 23.13 14.78 15.64
N VAL A 248 23.00 13.57 16.19
CA VAL A 248 21.87 13.11 17.02
C VAL A 248 22.09 13.30 18.52
N ASN A 249 23.27 13.76 18.93
CA ASN A 249 23.63 13.93 20.34
C ASN A 249 22.66 14.86 21.09
N GLY A 250 22.39 14.53 22.36
CA GLY A 250 21.52 15.29 23.25
C GLY A 250 20.04 14.93 23.17
N LEU A 251 19.64 14.03 22.28
CA LEU A 251 18.29 13.48 22.27
C LEU A 251 18.11 12.53 23.46
N LYS A 252 16.96 12.66 24.14
CA LYS A 252 16.62 11.83 25.30
C LYS A 252 15.24 11.22 25.11
N ALA A 253 15.05 10.02 25.63
CA ALA A 253 13.75 9.40 25.72
C ALA A 253 12.75 10.31 26.45
N LYS A 254 11.55 10.46 25.87
CA LYS A 254 10.45 11.22 26.43
C LYS A 254 9.17 10.41 26.34
N PRO A 255 8.15 10.68 27.19
CA PRO A 255 6.89 9.97 27.16
C PRO A 255 6.22 10.01 25.77
N GLY A 256 6.06 8.84 25.15
CA GLY A 256 5.40 8.67 23.86
C GLY A 256 6.04 9.38 22.66
N ILE A 257 7.30 9.81 22.75
CA ILE A 257 7.98 10.50 21.65
C ILE A 257 8.88 9.52 20.90
N GLU A 258 8.58 9.33 19.64
CA GLU A 258 9.44 8.66 18.65
C GLU A 258 10.25 9.71 17.89
N TYR A 259 11.52 9.40 17.61
CA TYR A 259 12.41 10.27 16.85
C TYR A 259 12.75 9.65 15.51
N PHE A 260 12.70 10.47 14.45
CA PHE A 260 13.02 10.06 13.09
C PHE A 260 14.06 11.02 12.48
N ILE A 261 15.01 10.44 11.73
CA ILE A 261 15.85 11.21 10.80
C ILE A 261 15.20 11.10 9.43
N ASN A 262 14.96 12.23 8.79
CA ASN A 262 14.47 12.29 7.41
C ASN A 262 15.55 12.90 6.52
N PHE A 263 15.77 12.32 5.36
CA PHE A 263 16.65 12.82 4.30
C PHE A 263 15.82 13.23 3.10
N SER A 264 16.27 14.27 2.40
CA SER A 264 15.74 14.71 1.13
C SER A 264 16.88 15.19 0.26
N VAL A 265 16.95 14.70 -0.97
CA VAL A 265 17.96 15.08 -1.97
C VAL A 265 17.27 15.86 -3.07
N THR A 266 17.72 17.07 -3.32
CA THR A 266 17.11 17.95 -4.32
C THR A 266 18.10 18.40 -5.38
N THR A 267 17.62 18.62 -6.60
CA THR A 267 18.37 19.32 -7.64
C THR A 267 18.73 20.74 -7.18
N VAL A 268 19.93 21.20 -7.49
CA VAL A 268 20.36 22.59 -7.25
C VAL A 268 20.04 23.43 -8.48
N GLU A 269 20.48 22.96 -9.64
CA GLU A 269 20.22 23.56 -10.93
C GLU A 269 19.13 22.78 -11.68
N PRO A 270 18.38 23.41 -12.59
CA PRO A 270 17.42 22.70 -13.41
C PRO A 270 18.14 21.73 -14.36
N GLU A 271 17.53 20.56 -14.55
CA GLU A 271 17.93 19.58 -15.54
C GLU A 271 16.82 19.45 -16.62
N PRO A 272 17.08 18.85 -17.78
CA PRO A 272 16.02 18.62 -18.77
C PRO A 272 14.81 17.95 -18.12
N LEU A 273 13.62 18.59 -18.22
CA LEU A 273 12.35 18.14 -17.64
C LEU A 273 12.29 18.10 -16.09
N ILE A 274 13.35 18.49 -15.38
CA ILE A 274 13.41 18.47 -13.91
C ILE A 274 13.77 19.88 -13.40
N PRO A 275 12.86 20.57 -12.70
CA PRO A 275 13.14 21.92 -12.19
C PRO A 275 14.15 21.89 -11.03
N ALA A 276 14.80 23.04 -10.78
CA ALA A 276 15.58 23.22 -9.57
C ALA A 276 14.71 23.04 -8.31
N GLY A 277 15.27 22.43 -7.27
CA GLY A 277 14.56 22.11 -6.03
C GLY A 277 13.69 20.84 -6.09
N HIS A 278 13.64 20.15 -7.22
CA HIS A 278 12.92 18.88 -7.32
C HIS A 278 13.58 17.81 -6.45
N GLU A 279 12.78 17.10 -5.63
CA GLU A 279 13.25 15.99 -4.80
C GLU A 279 13.42 14.73 -5.63
N ILE A 280 14.65 14.23 -5.73
CA ILE A 280 15.02 13.04 -6.51
C ILE A 280 15.24 11.79 -5.67
N ALA A 281 15.45 11.95 -4.36
CA ALA A 281 15.57 10.84 -3.42
C ALA A 281 15.22 11.31 -2.01
N TYR A 282 14.74 10.39 -1.20
CA TYR A 282 14.43 10.61 0.22
C TYR A 282 14.55 9.32 1.02
N GLU A 283 14.70 9.44 2.34
CA GLU A 283 14.76 8.30 3.25
C GLU A 283 14.35 8.71 4.66
N GLN A 284 13.89 7.76 5.44
CA GLN A 284 13.56 7.95 6.84
C GLN A 284 14.05 6.79 7.70
N PHE A 285 14.69 7.11 8.82
CA PHE A 285 15.04 6.11 9.85
C PHE A 285 14.48 6.50 11.20
N ARG A 286 13.84 5.53 11.87
CA ARG A 286 13.50 5.67 13.28
C ARG A 286 14.79 5.53 14.10
N LEU A 287 15.06 6.53 14.96
CA LEU A 287 16.19 6.46 15.90
C LEU A 287 15.91 5.41 17.00
N PRO A 288 16.92 4.66 17.44
CA PRO A 288 16.79 3.64 18.49
C PRO A 288 16.72 4.26 19.89
N ILE A 289 15.84 5.24 20.06
CA ILE A 289 15.52 5.89 21.34
C ILE A 289 14.12 5.47 21.71
N GLU A 290 14.02 4.46 22.59
CA GLU A 290 12.71 3.95 22.97
C GLU A 290 11.94 4.99 23.77
N PRO A 291 10.67 5.26 23.39
CA PRO A 291 9.82 6.20 24.10
C PRO A 291 9.58 5.74 25.54
N LEU A 292 9.57 6.66 26.47
CA LEU A 292 9.02 6.37 27.80
C LEU A 292 7.50 6.14 27.69
N ALA A 293 6.93 5.45 28.66
CA ALA A 293 5.49 5.20 28.70
C ALA A 293 4.71 6.54 28.57
N ARG A 294 3.67 6.52 27.76
CA ARG A 294 2.75 7.68 27.67
C ARG A 294 2.05 7.88 29.00
N PRO A 295 1.78 9.11 29.42
CA PRO A 295 0.89 9.35 30.55
C PRO A 295 -0.45 8.64 30.33
N ALA A 296 -0.99 8.04 31.37
CA ALA A 296 -2.32 7.45 31.30
C ALA A 296 -3.35 8.52 30.96
N PHE A 297 -4.38 8.15 30.22
CA PHE A 297 -5.52 9.05 30.01
C PHE A 297 -6.18 9.41 31.35
N ALA A 298 -6.70 10.61 31.45
CA ALA A 298 -7.53 10.98 32.58
C ALA A 298 -8.80 10.10 32.58
N THR A 299 -8.96 9.30 33.61
CA THR A 299 -10.11 8.38 33.76
C THR A 299 -11.18 8.90 34.67
N ASN A 300 -10.89 9.90 35.51
CA ASN A 300 -11.76 10.46 36.51
C ASN A 300 -12.90 11.31 35.92
N GLY A 301 -14.05 11.27 36.57
CA GLY A 301 -15.26 12.03 36.24
C GLY A 301 -16.45 11.67 37.15
N PRO A 302 -17.65 12.15 36.82
CA PRO A 302 -18.87 11.78 37.57
C PRO A 302 -19.09 10.26 37.49
N ALA A 303 -19.49 9.66 38.62
CA ALA A 303 -19.70 8.21 38.72
C ALA A 303 -20.65 7.70 37.63
N LEU A 304 -20.25 6.60 36.98
CA LEU A 304 -21.09 5.91 36.01
C LEU A 304 -22.14 5.04 36.70
N LYS A 305 -23.28 4.90 36.04
CA LYS A 305 -24.32 3.90 36.34
C LYS A 305 -24.49 3.01 35.14
N VAL A 306 -24.53 1.69 35.35
CA VAL A 306 -24.85 0.72 34.29
C VAL A 306 -26.27 0.22 34.47
N GLN A 307 -26.98 0.04 33.36
CA GLN A 307 -28.33 -0.48 33.34
C GLN A 307 -28.54 -1.39 32.13
N THR A 308 -29.39 -2.41 32.30
CA THR A 308 -29.89 -3.25 31.22
C THR A 308 -31.39 -3.04 31.11
N GLU A 309 -31.84 -2.38 30.04
CA GLU A 309 -33.24 -2.10 29.79
C GLU A 309 -33.65 -2.68 28.44
N GLY A 310 -34.39 -3.79 28.49
CA GLY A 310 -34.75 -4.53 27.27
C GLY A 310 -33.51 -4.93 26.45
N LYS A 311 -33.42 -4.36 25.27
CA LYS A 311 -32.30 -4.58 24.35
C LYS A 311 -31.07 -3.70 24.53
N ASN A 312 -31.17 -2.69 25.39
CA ASN A 312 -30.12 -1.70 25.57
C ASN A 312 -29.30 -1.98 26.84
N LEU A 313 -27.97 -1.97 26.67
CA LEU A 313 -26.98 -1.92 27.74
C LEU A 313 -26.42 -0.50 27.79
N THR A 314 -26.46 0.13 28.94
CA THR A 314 -26.10 1.55 29.06
C THR A 314 -25.05 1.78 30.14
N ALA A 315 -24.15 2.75 29.90
CA ALA A 315 -23.31 3.36 30.93
C ALA A 315 -23.48 4.87 30.88
N THR A 316 -24.04 5.46 31.96
CA THR A 316 -24.48 6.85 31.99
C THR A 316 -23.95 7.61 33.19
N SER A 317 -23.71 8.91 33.01
CA SER A 317 -23.46 9.91 34.08
C SER A 317 -23.90 11.29 33.60
N SER A 318 -23.67 12.33 34.39
CA SER A 318 -23.90 13.72 33.93
C SER A 318 -22.97 14.14 32.77
N LYS A 319 -21.90 13.37 32.49
CA LYS A 319 -20.91 13.66 31.45
C LYS A 319 -20.97 12.69 30.28
N VAL A 320 -21.26 11.42 30.54
CA VAL A 320 -21.17 10.32 29.58
C VAL A 320 -22.54 9.70 29.36
N ASN A 321 -22.86 9.43 28.08
CA ASN A 321 -23.96 8.56 27.69
C ASN A 321 -23.43 7.56 26.65
N PHE A 322 -23.37 6.28 27.02
CA PHE A 322 -22.92 5.18 26.14
C PHE A 322 -24.02 4.12 26.09
N VAL A 323 -24.53 3.85 24.91
CA VAL A 323 -25.63 2.91 24.68
C VAL A 323 -25.25 1.87 23.66
N PHE A 324 -25.33 0.60 24.03
CA PHE A 324 -25.19 -0.55 23.15
C PHE A 324 -26.53 -1.25 22.99
N ASN A 325 -26.89 -1.61 21.76
CA ASN A 325 -28.12 -2.32 21.44
C ASN A 325 -27.83 -3.77 21.05
N LYS A 326 -28.35 -4.73 21.81
CA LYS A 326 -28.11 -6.18 21.60
C LYS A 326 -28.70 -6.72 20.30
N GLU A 327 -29.79 -6.16 19.80
CA GLU A 327 -30.43 -6.62 18.55
C GLU A 327 -29.62 -6.23 17.33
N THR A 328 -29.15 -4.98 17.29
CA THR A 328 -28.35 -4.46 16.19
C THR A 328 -26.89 -4.82 16.31
N GLY A 329 -26.42 -5.17 17.52
CA GLY A 329 -25.00 -5.39 17.81
C GLY A 329 -24.14 -4.13 17.70
N LEU A 330 -24.74 -2.93 17.89
CA LEU A 330 -24.06 -1.65 17.68
C LEU A 330 -24.04 -0.81 18.95
N VAL A 331 -22.99 -0.01 19.11
CA VAL A 331 -23.01 1.16 19.97
C VAL A 331 -23.86 2.23 19.27
N THR A 332 -25.08 2.46 19.75
CA THR A 332 -26.05 3.37 19.12
C THR A 332 -25.92 4.82 19.56
N SER A 333 -25.24 5.06 20.68
CA SER A 333 -24.91 6.42 21.14
C SER A 333 -23.61 6.42 21.93
N TYR A 334 -22.78 7.41 21.66
CA TYR A 334 -21.58 7.72 22.43
C TYR A 334 -21.49 9.23 22.58
N GLN A 335 -21.92 9.74 23.72
CA GLN A 335 -21.90 11.16 24.02
C GLN A 335 -20.95 11.47 25.16
N VAL A 336 -20.21 12.57 25.02
CA VAL A 336 -19.45 13.18 26.11
C VAL A 336 -19.75 14.67 26.18
N ASN A 337 -20.16 15.15 27.35
CA ASN A 337 -20.62 16.53 27.57
C ASN A 337 -21.70 16.95 26.54
N GLY A 338 -22.67 16.07 26.29
CA GLY A 338 -23.78 16.30 25.36
C GLY A 338 -23.41 16.30 23.86
N THR A 339 -22.17 16.02 23.51
CA THR A 339 -21.76 15.89 22.10
C THR A 339 -21.87 14.43 21.68
N GLU A 340 -22.72 14.14 20.68
CA GLU A 340 -22.83 12.82 20.06
C GLU A 340 -21.69 12.63 19.04
N TYR A 341 -21.03 11.45 19.08
CA TYR A 341 -19.92 11.11 18.20
C TYR A 341 -20.32 10.12 17.10
N PHE A 342 -21.40 9.36 17.25
CA PHE A 342 -21.82 8.42 16.21
C PHE A 342 -23.00 8.96 15.41
N ASN A 343 -22.86 8.96 14.08
CA ASN A 343 -23.93 9.41 13.21
C ASN A 343 -25.00 8.34 13.05
N ASP A 344 -26.27 8.71 13.23
CA ASP A 344 -27.45 7.86 13.03
C ASP A 344 -27.39 6.52 13.78
N GLY A 345 -26.76 6.49 14.97
CA GLY A 345 -26.60 5.27 15.75
C GLY A 345 -25.68 4.22 15.11
N PHE A 346 -24.89 4.61 14.12
CA PHE A 346 -23.94 3.72 13.47
C PHE A 346 -22.57 3.77 14.18
N GLY A 347 -22.55 3.18 15.37
CA GLY A 347 -21.33 3.05 16.17
C GLY A 347 -20.46 1.87 15.77
N ILE A 348 -19.56 1.49 16.68
CA ILE A 348 -18.54 0.49 16.43
C ILE A 348 -19.16 -0.87 16.11
N GLN A 349 -18.78 -1.45 14.95
CA GLN A 349 -19.20 -2.78 14.52
C GLN A 349 -18.04 -3.54 13.87
N PRO A 350 -18.09 -4.90 13.83
CA PRO A 350 -17.11 -5.73 13.15
C PRO A 350 -16.95 -5.38 11.67
N ASN A 351 -15.72 -5.41 11.17
CA ASN A 351 -15.44 -5.23 9.75
C ASN A 351 -14.31 -6.15 9.28
N PHE A 352 -14.65 -7.08 8.37
CA PHE A 352 -13.75 -8.07 7.80
C PHE A 352 -13.63 -7.94 6.27
N TRP A 353 -14.20 -6.87 5.71
CA TRP A 353 -14.27 -6.64 4.28
C TRP A 353 -13.73 -5.28 3.87
N ARG A 354 -13.14 -5.22 2.70
CA ARG A 354 -12.80 -3.99 1.98
C ARG A 354 -13.42 -4.01 0.58
N ALA A 355 -13.49 -2.88 -0.08
CA ALA A 355 -13.85 -2.85 -1.49
C ALA A 355 -12.81 -3.61 -2.31
N PRO A 356 -13.21 -4.51 -3.23
CA PRO A 356 -12.26 -5.17 -4.11
C PRO A 356 -11.57 -4.16 -5.03
N ASN A 357 -10.28 -4.33 -5.25
CA ASN A 357 -9.57 -3.64 -6.32
C ASN A 357 -9.61 -4.44 -7.62
N ASP A 358 -9.02 -3.91 -8.70
CA ASP A 358 -9.04 -4.59 -10.00
C ASP A 358 -8.34 -5.95 -9.97
N ASN A 359 -7.22 -6.07 -9.26
CA ASN A 359 -6.52 -7.35 -9.10
C ASN A 359 -7.35 -8.37 -8.30
N ASP A 360 -8.11 -7.93 -7.30
CA ASP A 360 -9.04 -8.81 -6.57
C ASP A 360 -10.13 -9.38 -7.49
N TYR A 361 -10.66 -8.54 -8.39
CA TYR A 361 -11.62 -9.03 -9.40
C TYR A 361 -10.96 -10.02 -10.35
N GLY A 362 -9.75 -9.75 -10.83
CA GLY A 362 -9.00 -10.64 -11.72
C GLY A 362 -8.73 -12.02 -11.12
N ASN A 363 -8.46 -12.10 -9.81
CA ASN A 363 -8.22 -13.37 -9.12
C ASN A 363 -9.47 -14.02 -8.52
N GLY A 364 -10.66 -13.42 -8.71
CA GLY A 364 -11.94 -13.94 -8.23
C GLY A 364 -12.18 -13.82 -6.72
N GLU A 365 -11.42 -12.97 -6.03
CA GLU A 365 -11.51 -12.75 -4.58
C GLU A 365 -12.93 -12.38 -4.10
N PRO A 366 -13.68 -11.49 -4.76
CA PRO A 366 -15.02 -11.12 -4.31
C PRO A 366 -15.98 -12.29 -4.19
N LYS A 367 -15.84 -13.31 -5.03
CA LYS A 367 -16.62 -14.55 -4.98
C LYS A 367 -16.04 -15.53 -3.95
N ARG A 368 -14.74 -15.72 -3.97
CA ARG A 368 -14.02 -16.67 -3.12
C ARG A 368 -14.12 -16.31 -1.63
N LEU A 369 -13.99 -15.00 -1.30
CA LEU A 369 -13.98 -14.49 0.07
C LEU A 369 -15.31 -13.83 0.50
N GLN A 370 -16.42 -14.08 -0.23
CA GLN A 370 -17.74 -13.49 0.04
C GLN A 370 -18.21 -13.69 1.49
N ILE A 371 -17.81 -14.78 2.14
CA ILE A 371 -18.16 -15.07 3.53
C ILE A 371 -17.75 -13.95 4.49
N TRP A 372 -16.61 -13.26 4.23
CA TRP A 372 -16.14 -12.15 5.06
C TRP A 372 -16.92 -10.86 4.83
N LYS A 373 -17.44 -10.66 3.60
CA LYS A 373 -18.40 -9.59 3.31
C LYS A 373 -19.70 -9.81 4.09
N GLN A 374 -20.16 -11.05 4.17
CA GLN A 374 -21.33 -11.43 4.97
C GLN A 374 -21.04 -11.25 6.47
N SER A 375 -19.88 -11.69 6.96
CA SER A 375 -19.45 -11.51 8.36
C SER A 375 -19.38 -10.05 8.81
N SER A 376 -19.18 -9.11 7.87
CA SER A 376 -19.19 -7.67 8.14
C SER A 376 -20.59 -7.03 8.12
N LYS A 377 -21.62 -7.76 7.69
CA LYS A 377 -23.00 -7.28 7.56
C LYS A 377 -23.99 -8.08 8.39
N ASN A 378 -23.79 -9.39 8.45
CA ASN A 378 -24.69 -10.38 9.05
C ASN A 378 -23.97 -11.07 10.22
N PHE A 379 -23.68 -10.30 11.27
CA PHE A 379 -23.19 -10.81 12.55
C PHE A 379 -24.33 -10.81 13.56
N ASN A 380 -24.29 -11.76 14.49
CA ASN A 380 -25.25 -11.87 15.58
C ASN A 380 -24.52 -11.64 16.91
N VAL A 381 -25.19 -10.99 17.84
CA VAL A 381 -24.71 -10.92 19.23
C VAL A 381 -25.07 -12.26 19.88
N ALA A 382 -24.06 -13.09 20.10
CA ALA A 382 -24.23 -14.38 20.79
C ALA A 382 -24.45 -14.15 22.29
N ASP A 383 -23.73 -13.16 22.86
CA ASP A 383 -23.88 -12.73 24.23
C ASP A 383 -23.34 -11.30 24.39
N ALA A 384 -23.95 -10.53 25.29
CA ALA A 384 -23.46 -9.20 25.68
C ALA A 384 -23.86 -8.89 27.12
N ASP A 385 -22.87 -8.47 27.91
CA ASP A 385 -23.03 -8.10 29.30
C ASP A 385 -22.28 -6.81 29.65
N ILE A 386 -22.85 -6.06 30.63
CA ILE A 386 -22.25 -4.82 31.13
C ILE A 386 -22.19 -4.84 32.66
N VAL A 387 -21.01 -4.64 33.21
CA VAL A 387 -20.75 -4.66 34.65
C VAL A 387 -19.96 -3.42 35.07
N MET A 388 -20.02 -3.10 36.36
CA MET A 388 -19.14 -2.11 36.98
C MET A 388 -17.93 -2.84 37.60
N ASP A 389 -16.74 -2.31 37.30
CA ASP A 389 -15.49 -2.65 37.94
C ASP A 389 -14.89 -1.36 38.51
N ASP A 390 -15.00 -1.18 39.82
CA ASP A 390 -14.80 0.09 40.52
C ASP A 390 -15.62 1.23 39.87
N ASN A 391 -14.95 2.23 39.33
CA ASN A 391 -15.57 3.37 38.64
C ASN A 391 -15.62 3.21 37.11
N THR A 392 -15.30 2.03 36.57
CA THR A 392 -15.26 1.77 35.13
C THR A 392 -16.40 0.85 34.72
N ALA A 393 -17.18 1.22 33.71
CA ALA A 393 -18.12 0.30 33.11
C ALA A 393 -17.43 -0.57 32.09
N ILE A 394 -17.61 -1.89 32.15
CA ILE A 394 -17.04 -2.87 31.23
C ILE A 394 -18.19 -3.53 30.48
N LEU A 395 -18.29 -3.26 29.17
CA LEU A 395 -19.20 -3.94 28.26
C LEU A 395 -18.38 -4.97 27.47
N THR A 396 -18.79 -6.24 27.52
CA THR A 396 -18.21 -7.31 26.68
C THR A 396 -19.29 -7.82 25.72
N VAL A 397 -18.94 -7.90 24.44
CA VAL A 397 -19.83 -8.35 23.38
C VAL A 397 -19.17 -9.50 22.61
N ASN A 398 -19.85 -10.62 22.55
CA ASN A 398 -19.47 -11.79 21.79
C ASN A 398 -20.28 -11.83 20.49
N TYR A 399 -19.63 -11.56 19.36
CA TYR A 399 -20.25 -11.66 18.04
C TYR A 399 -20.00 -13.02 17.42
N LEU A 400 -21.08 -13.65 16.93
CA LEU A 400 -20.99 -14.80 16.05
C LEU A 400 -21.05 -14.32 14.60
N LEU A 401 -19.97 -14.53 13.88
CA LEU A 401 -19.82 -14.11 12.48
C LEU A 401 -20.44 -15.13 11.52
N ALA A 402 -20.79 -14.70 10.31
CA ALA A 402 -21.34 -15.58 9.28
C ALA A 402 -20.37 -16.74 8.91
N ALA A 403 -19.07 -16.55 9.09
CA ALA A 403 -18.05 -17.59 8.90
C ALA A 403 -17.97 -18.61 10.06
N GLY A 404 -18.80 -18.46 11.11
CA GLY A 404 -18.79 -19.31 12.30
C GLY A 404 -17.72 -18.99 13.33
N ASN A 405 -16.93 -17.95 13.10
CA ASN A 405 -15.88 -17.48 14.01
C ASN A 405 -16.48 -16.57 15.10
N LEU A 406 -15.78 -16.49 16.24
CA LEU A 406 -16.09 -15.54 17.30
C LEU A 406 -15.26 -14.28 17.19
N TYR A 407 -15.92 -13.14 17.38
CA TYR A 407 -15.25 -11.84 17.49
C TYR A 407 -15.71 -11.17 18.79
N ILE A 408 -14.77 -10.99 19.70
CA ILE A 408 -15.05 -10.49 21.05
C ILE A 408 -14.59 -9.05 21.12
N VAL A 409 -15.50 -8.13 21.50
CA VAL A 409 -15.17 -6.72 21.70
C VAL A 409 -15.46 -6.34 23.15
N THR A 410 -14.45 -5.82 23.83
CA THR A 410 -14.57 -5.31 25.18
C THR A 410 -14.38 -3.80 25.19
N TYR A 411 -15.36 -3.08 25.72
CA TYR A 411 -15.33 -1.64 25.91
C TYR A 411 -15.14 -1.34 27.41
N LYS A 412 -14.03 -0.67 27.76
CA LYS A 412 -13.85 -0.08 29.09
C LYS A 412 -14.20 1.40 29.00
N ILE A 413 -15.33 1.76 29.59
CA ILE A 413 -15.92 3.10 29.54
C ILE A 413 -15.57 3.80 30.86
N TYR A 414 -14.77 4.85 30.77
CA TYR A 414 -14.32 5.60 31.93
C TYR A 414 -15.22 6.82 32.24
N PRO A 415 -15.34 7.25 33.51
CA PRO A 415 -16.09 8.43 33.90
C PRO A 415 -15.69 9.73 33.19
N SER A 416 -14.46 9.80 32.69
CA SER A 416 -13.96 10.91 31.88
C SER A 416 -14.58 11.00 30.49
N GLY A 417 -15.21 9.93 30.02
CA GLY A 417 -15.68 9.76 28.64
C GLY A 417 -14.70 9.03 27.73
N VAL A 418 -13.47 8.74 28.18
CA VAL A 418 -12.55 7.87 27.42
C VAL A 418 -13.13 6.45 27.34
N VAL A 419 -13.04 5.84 26.16
CA VAL A 419 -13.42 4.44 25.95
C VAL A 419 -12.21 3.68 25.40
N LYS A 420 -11.76 2.64 26.12
CA LYS A 420 -10.76 1.71 25.62
C LYS A 420 -11.47 0.53 24.96
N VAL A 421 -11.17 0.29 23.69
CA VAL A 421 -11.75 -0.79 22.91
C VAL A 421 -10.68 -1.87 22.69
N ASN A 422 -11.00 -3.09 23.09
CA ASN A 422 -10.20 -4.27 22.77
C ASN A 422 -11.03 -5.21 21.91
N ALA A 423 -10.54 -5.54 20.72
CA ALA A 423 -11.22 -6.42 19.79
C ALA A 423 -10.34 -7.63 19.51
N ARG A 424 -10.88 -8.84 19.75
CA ARG A 424 -10.20 -10.11 19.57
C ARG A 424 -10.95 -10.97 18.57
N PHE A 425 -10.29 -11.29 17.46
CA PHE A 425 -10.74 -12.28 16.51
C PHE A 425 -10.18 -13.65 16.91
N THR A 426 -11.03 -14.67 16.96
CA THR A 426 -10.64 -16.05 17.21
C THR A 426 -11.14 -16.92 16.07
N SER A 427 -10.22 -17.44 15.27
CA SER A 427 -10.54 -18.45 14.26
C SER A 427 -10.70 -19.81 14.93
N THR A 428 -11.74 -20.54 14.60
CA THR A 428 -11.93 -21.93 15.03
C THR A 428 -10.96 -22.90 14.35
N ASP A 429 -10.35 -22.47 13.23
CA ASP A 429 -9.49 -23.29 12.37
C ASP A 429 -7.99 -22.92 12.49
N MET A 430 -7.57 -22.18 13.52
CA MET A 430 -6.17 -21.70 13.70
C MET A 430 -5.16 -22.78 14.10
N GLN A 431 -5.34 -24.04 13.75
CA GLN A 431 -4.29 -25.07 13.84
C GLN A 431 -3.54 -25.30 12.51
N ALA A 432 -3.93 -24.61 11.43
CA ALA A 432 -3.24 -24.72 10.16
C ALA A 432 -1.88 -23.98 10.20
N THR A 433 -0.82 -24.65 9.79
CA THR A 433 0.51 -24.06 9.63
C THR A 433 0.53 -23.09 8.43
N GLU A 434 1.49 -22.13 8.40
CA GLU A 434 1.69 -21.24 7.24
C GLU A 434 1.83 -22.02 5.92
N THR A 435 2.43 -23.22 5.97
CA THR A 435 2.59 -24.11 4.82
C THR A 435 1.24 -24.64 4.34
N GLU A 436 0.36 -25.05 5.26
CA GLU A 436 -0.99 -25.53 4.92
C GLU A 436 -1.88 -24.40 4.38
N VAL A 437 -1.75 -23.19 4.90
CA VAL A 437 -2.43 -21.99 4.39
C VAL A 437 -1.98 -21.70 2.96
N SER A 438 -0.66 -21.69 2.71
CA SER A 438 -0.06 -21.47 1.39
C SER A 438 -0.48 -22.57 0.38
N GLU A 439 -0.51 -23.83 0.81
CA GLU A 439 -0.89 -24.96 -0.03
C GLU A 439 -2.38 -24.96 -0.34
N ALA A 440 -3.24 -24.70 0.65
CA ALA A 440 -4.68 -24.54 0.44
C ALA A 440 -5.01 -23.38 -0.51
N THR A 441 -4.30 -22.25 -0.38
CA THR A 441 -4.44 -21.09 -1.26
C THR A 441 -4.01 -21.44 -2.68
N ARG A 442 -2.86 -22.14 -2.85
CA ARG A 442 -2.38 -22.60 -4.14
C ARG A 442 -3.35 -23.59 -4.79
N MET A 443 -3.84 -24.57 -4.05
CA MET A 443 -4.83 -25.54 -4.56
C MET A 443 -6.15 -24.88 -4.97
N ALA A 444 -6.63 -23.90 -4.21
CA ALA A 444 -7.84 -23.15 -4.54
C ALA A 444 -7.71 -22.33 -5.83
N THR A 445 -6.49 -21.85 -6.14
CA THR A 445 -6.22 -21.01 -7.31
C THR A 445 -6.00 -21.83 -8.59
N PHE A 446 -5.34 -22.99 -8.47
CA PHE A 446 -4.89 -23.78 -9.63
C PHE A 446 -5.71 -25.05 -9.94
N THR A 447 -6.68 -25.43 -9.10
CA THR A 447 -7.51 -26.62 -9.35
C THR A 447 -8.96 -26.23 -9.62
N PRO A 448 -9.40 -26.10 -10.89
CA PRO A 448 -10.81 -25.84 -11.21
C PRO A 448 -11.70 -26.95 -10.65
N GLY A 449 -12.79 -26.56 -9.95
CA GLY A 449 -13.81 -27.50 -9.47
C GLY A 449 -13.62 -28.04 -8.04
N ASN A 450 -12.56 -27.67 -7.32
CA ASN A 450 -12.38 -28.05 -5.91
C ASN A 450 -13.01 -27.03 -4.95
N ASP A 451 -14.34 -27.10 -4.79
CA ASP A 451 -15.10 -26.16 -3.94
C ASP A 451 -14.76 -26.29 -2.44
N GLU A 452 -14.36 -27.46 -1.96
CA GLU A 452 -13.98 -27.66 -0.56
C GLU A 452 -12.64 -27.01 -0.24
N ALA A 453 -11.63 -27.14 -1.11
CA ALA A 453 -10.35 -26.43 -0.96
C ALA A 453 -10.53 -24.90 -1.03
N ARG A 454 -11.44 -24.42 -1.91
CA ARG A 454 -11.79 -22.99 -1.98
C ARG A 454 -12.46 -22.48 -0.72
N LYS A 455 -13.38 -23.25 -0.13
CA LYS A 455 -14.03 -22.92 1.15
C LYS A 455 -13.04 -22.91 2.30
N ALA A 456 -12.12 -23.89 2.35
CA ALA A 456 -11.06 -23.95 3.35
C ALA A 456 -10.11 -22.73 3.23
N ALA A 457 -9.62 -22.43 2.04
CA ALA A 457 -8.78 -21.26 1.78
C ALA A 457 -9.50 -19.93 2.10
N ALA A 458 -10.80 -19.82 1.84
CA ALA A 458 -11.58 -18.64 2.16
C ALA A 458 -11.69 -18.39 3.67
N LYS A 459 -11.70 -19.43 4.50
CA LYS A 459 -11.72 -19.28 5.97
C LYS A 459 -10.40 -18.80 6.53
N LEU A 460 -9.28 -19.07 5.86
CA LEU A 460 -7.93 -18.71 6.29
C LEU A 460 -7.51 -17.30 5.81
N ASN A 461 -8.02 -16.86 4.66
CA ASN A 461 -7.70 -15.57 4.04
C ASN A 461 -8.75 -14.51 4.42
N VAL A 462 -8.49 -13.72 5.43
CA VAL A 462 -9.37 -12.63 5.87
C VAL A 462 -8.92 -11.33 5.21
N PRO A 463 -9.74 -10.67 4.36
CA PRO A 463 -9.34 -9.44 3.66
C PRO A 463 -8.99 -8.29 4.60
N ARG A 464 -9.66 -8.23 5.77
CA ARG A 464 -9.44 -7.19 6.79
C ARG A 464 -9.91 -7.70 8.14
N ILE A 465 -9.22 -7.31 9.21
CA ILE A 465 -9.68 -7.50 10.59
C ILE A 465 -9.75 -6.13 11.24
N GLY A 466 -10.94 -5.70 11.62
CA GLY A 466 -11.10 -4.38 12.22
C GLY A 466 -12.52 -4.05 12.63
N VAL A 467 -12.72 -2.77 12.85
CA VAL A 467 -14.03 -2.16 13.18
C VAL A 467 -14.29 -0.98 12.26
N ARG A 468 -15.56 -0.64 12.09
CA ARG A 468 -16.00 0.57 11.41
C ARG A 468 -17.08 1.28 12.19
N PHE A 469 -17.19 2.57 12.01
CA PHE A 469 -18.24 3.42 12.58
C PHE A 469 -18.40 4.69 11.74
N ARG A 470 -19.45 5.45 11.99
CA ARG A 470 -19.71 6.72 11.29
C ARG A 470 -19.70 7.87 12.28
N LEU A 471 -18.99 8.94 11.91
CA LEU A 471 -19.01 10.22 12.61
C LEU A 471 -19.89 11.22 11.87
N PRO A 472 -20.39 12.28 12.55
CA PRO A 472 -21.06 13.38 11.90
C PRO A 472 -20.20 14.03 10.82
N ALA A 473 -20.79 14.36 9.65
CA ALA A 473 -20.07 14.86 8.47
C ALA A 473 -19.25 16.13 8.74
N GLU A 474 -19.65 16.95 9.71
CA GLU A 474 -18.89 18.13 10.11
C GLU A 474 -17.58 17.83 10.86
N MET A 475 -17.32 16.57 11.27
CA MET A 475 -16.05 16.09 11.82
C MET A 475 -15.10 15.65 10.71
N ASN A 476 -14.94 16.47 9.69
CA ASN A 476 -14.18 16.12 8.48
C ASN A 476 -12.72 16.57 8.47
N LYS A 477 -12.26 17.33 9.47
CA LYS A 477 -10.85 17.63 9.61
C LYS A 477 -10.12 16.42 10.17
N VAL A 478 -9.12 15.96 9.42
CA VAL A 478 -8.31 14.79 9.76
C VAL A 478 -6.90 15.23 10.10
N GLU A 479 -6.40 14.80 11.25
CA GLU A 479 -5.00 14.92 11.65
C GLU A 479 -4.54 13.56 12.15
N TYR A 480 -3.39 13.06 11.65
CA TYR A 480 -2.88 11.75 12.06
C TYR A 480 -1.37 11.72 12.12
N PHE A 481 -0.84 10.85 12.97
CA PHE A 481 0.56 10.51 13.05
C PHE A 481 0.73 9.06 12.59
N GLY A 482 1.20 8.89 11.36
CA GLY A 482 1.30 7.62 10.64
C GLY A 482 2.00 7.79 9.30
N ARG A 483 1.91 6.82 8.40
CA ARG A 483 2.45 6.92 7.03
C ARG A 483 1.55 7.77 6.13
N GLY A 484 2.18 8.59 5.30
CA GLY A 484 1.49 9.47 4.37
C GLY A 484 2.46 10.34 3.55
N PRO A 485 1.95 11.42 2.89
CA PRO A 485 0.53 11.83 2.85
C PRO A 485 -0.35 10.93 1.98
N GLU A 486 0.24 10.20 1.01
CA GLU A 486 -0.46 9.34 0.06
C GLU A 486 -1.00 8.08 0.76
N GLU A 487 -2.11 7.53 0.24
CA GLU A 487 -2.60 6.23 0.68
C GLU A 487 -1.52 5.16 0.53
N ASN A 488 -1.51 4.23 1.44
CA ASN A 488 -0.50 3.17 1.47
C ASN A 488 -1.06 1.90 2.13
N TYR A 489 -0.48 0.76 1.75
CA TYR A 489 -0.91 -0.57 2.17
C TYR A 489 0.30 -1.34 2.65
N ILE A 490 0.12 -2.46 3.35
CA ILE A 490 1.23 -3.24 3.92
C ILE A 490 2.25 -3.72 2.88
N ASP A 491 1.80 -3.92 1.64
CA ASP A 491 2.59 -4.33 0.48
C ASP A 491 3.07 -3.14 -0.38
N ARG A 492 2.69 -1.91 -0.01
CA ARG A 492 3.01 -0.67 -0.73
C ARG A 492 3.07 0.52 0.23
N ASN A 493 4.12 0.61 1.03
CA ASN A 493 4.27 1.69 2.01
C ASN A 493 5.69 2.22 2.20
N ALA A 494 6.66 1.68 1.47
CA ALA A 494 8.05 2.15 1.57
C ALA A 494 8.21 3.58 1.04
N GLY A 495 7.42 3.95 0.03
CA GLY A 495 7.40 5.29 -0.55
C GLY A 495 6.72 6.37 0.31
N THR A 496 6.13 6.01 1.46
CA THR A 496 5.46 6.95 2.38
C THR A 496 6.17 7.02 3.71
N LEU A 497 6.31 8.23 4.26
CA LEU A 497 7.06 8.46 5.49
C LEU A 497 6.12 8.59 6.70
N ILE A 498 6.62 8.21 7.88
CA ILE A 498 5.92 8.46 9.15
C ILE A 498 6.03 9.94 9.48
N GLY A 499 4.89 10.61 9.58
CA GLY A 499 4.81 12.04 9.79
C GLY A 499 3.51 12.48 10.46
N LEU A 500 3.44 13.76 10.77
CA LEU A 500 2.23 14.42 11.23
C LEU A 500 1.52 15.06 10.04
N TYR A 501 0.40 14.50 9.64
CA TYR A 501 -0.35 14.93 8.47
C TYR A 501 -1.70 15.54 8.84
N LYS A 502 -2.10 16.55 8.06
CA LYS A 502 -3.37 17.26 8.22
C LYS A 502 -4.09 17.33 6.87
N THR A 503 -5.33 16.90 6.85
CA THR A 503 -6.15 16.88 5.63
C THR A 503 -7.63 17.00 5.99
N THR A 504 -8.50 16.68 5.05
CA THR A 504 -9.94 16.47 5.28
C THR A 504 -10.35 15.10 4.76
N ALA A 505 -11.43 14.53 5.27
CA ALA A 505 -11.91 13.22 4.85
C ALA A 505 -12.13 13.14 3.33
N ASP A 506 -12.66 14.20 2.72
CA ASP A 506 -12.90 14.24 1.27
C ASP A 506 -11.62 14.13 0.44
N LYS A 507 -10.50 14.67 0.95
CA LYS A 507 -9.20 14.64 0.27
C LYS A 507 -8.46 13.32 0.42
N MET A 508 -8.95 12.42 1.26
CA MET A 508 -8.37 11.08 1.43
C MET A 508 -8.94 10.09 0.42
N TYR A 509 -10.03 10.45 -0.25
CA TYR A 509 -10.58 9.65 -1.32
C TYR A 509 -9.79 9.88 -2.60
N TYR A 510 -9.26 8.81 -3.20
CA TYR A 510 -8.65 8.85 -4.52
C TYR A 510 -9.63 8.34 -5.58
N ASN A 511 -9.82 9.10 -6.64
CA ASN A 511 -10.77 8.80 -7.70
C ASN A 511 -10.12 7.95 -8.79
N TYR A 512 -9.93 6.66 -8.54
CA TYR A 512 -9.54 5.71 -9.59
C TYR A 512 -10.59 5.70 -10.71
N VAL A 513 -10.17 5.48 -11.97
CA VAL A 513 -11.10 5.43 -13.13
C VAL A 513 -12.25 4.46 -12.86
N ARG A 514 -11.98 3.28 -12.33
CA ARG A 514 -12.97 2.38 -11.77
C ARG A 514 -12.97 2.48 -10.24
N PRO A 515 -14.10 2.86 -9.59
CA PRO A 515 -14.16 2.93 -8.13
C PRO A 515 -13.80 1.63 -7.45
N GLN A 516 -12.86 1.68 -6.52
CA GLN A 516 -12.33 0.52 -5.81
C GLN A 516 -11.79 0.91 -4.43
N GLU A 517 -11.20 -0.02 -3.67
CA GLU A 517 -10.55 0.28 -2.38
C GLU A 517 -9.55 1.42 -2.53
N ASN A 518 -9.56 2.36 -1.59
CA ASN A 518 -8.62 3.49 -1.54
C ASN A 518 -8.58 4.12 -0.14
N GLY A 519 -7.66 5.07 0.06
CA GLY A 519 -7.60 5.91 1.25
C GLY A 519 -7.03 5.23 2.49
N HIS A 520 -6.39 4.07 2.38
CA HIS A 520 -5.78 3.40 3.53
C HIS A 520 -4.45 4.04 3.93
N HIS A 521 -4.21 4.13 5.25
CA HIS A 521 -2.95 4.58 5.84
C HIS A 521 -2.46 3.60 6.89
N THR A 522 -1.22 3.09 6.72
CA THR A 522 -0.60 2.14 7.64
C THR A 522 0.21 2.85 8.74
N ASP A 523 0.72 2.07 9.68
CA ASP A 523 1.64 2.52 10.74
C ASP A 523 1.14 3.74 11.52
N THR A 524 -0.18 3.86 11.72
CA THR A 524 -0.79 5.00 12.41
C THR A 524 -0.76 4.79 13.92
N ARG A 525 -0.21 5.78 14.65
CA ARG A 525 -0.14 5.80 16.10
C ARG A 525 -1.38 6.43 16.70
N TRP A 526 -1.91 7.44 16.03
CA TRP A 526 -3.17 8.09 16.40
C TRP A 526 -3.78 8.82 15.20
N LEU A 527 -5.08 8.99 15.26
CA LEU A 527 -5.93 9.65 14.29
C LEU A 527 -6.92 10.54 15.04
N SER A 528 -7.10 11.79 14.61
CA SER A 528 -8.08 12.73 15.14
C SER A 528 -9.00 13.23 14.03
N LEU A 529 -10.31 13.14 14.25
CA LEU A 529 -11.33 13.70 13.39
C LEU A 529 -12.08 14.79 14.17
N SER A 530 -12.17 16.01 13.61
CA SER A 530 -12.73 17.16 14.33
C SER A 530 -13.53 18.09 13.46
N LYS A 531 -14.43 18.85 14.13
CA LYS A 531 -15.16 19.99 13.57
C LYS A 531 -14.24 21.20 13.40
N LYS A 532 -14.69 22.22 12.68
CA LYS A 532 -13.95 23.49 12.50
C LYS A 532 -13.55 24.15 13.82
N ASN A 533 -14.34 23.98 14.88
CA ASN A 533 -14.08 24.55 16.21
C ASN A 533 -13.14 23.68 17.10
N GLY A 534 -12.57 22.61 16.55
CA GLY A 534 -11.64 21.71 17.24
C GLY A 534 -12.30 20.61 18.11
N LYS A 535 -13.63 20.60 18.26
CA LYS A 535 -14.29 19.48 18.93
C LYS A 535 -14.28 18.25 18.04
N GLY A 536 -13.86 17.09 18.57
CA GLY A 536 -13.74 15.88 17.79
C GLY A 536 -13.38 14.65 18.61
N LEU A 537 -13.10 13.58 17.91
CA LEU A 537 -12.71 12.28 18.45
C LEU A 537 -11.24 12.00 18.07
N THR A 538 -10.43 11.62 19.06
CA THR A 538 -9.07 11.12 18.83
C THR A 538 -9.03 9.64 19.15
N ILE A 539 -8.54 8.85 18.20
CA ILE A 539 -8.33 7.41 18.29
C ILE A 539 -6.83 7.17 18.44
N MET A 540 -6.43 6.48 19.48
CA MET A 540 -5.03 6.13 19.71
C MET A 540 -4.90 4.61 19.80
N ALA A 541 -3.87 4.09 19.15
CA ALA A 541 -3.54 2.67 19.27
C ALA A 541 -2.57 2.43 20.42
N ASP A 542 -2.69 1.29 21.09
CA ASP A 542 -1.66 0.81 22.04
C ASP A 542 -0.37 0.42 21.28
N SER A 543 -0.51 0.01 20.02
CA SER A 543 0.59 -0.24 19.06
C SER A 543 0.43 0.63 17.82
N ILE A 544 0.35 0.05 16.65
CA ILE A 544 0.07 0.71 15.37
C ILE A 544 -1.18 0.11 14.75
N ILE A 545 -1.94 0.92 14.03
CA ILE A 545 -3.14 0.51 13.29
C ILE A 545 -3.09 1.03 11.86
N GLY A 546 -3.92 0.45 10.99
CA GLY A 546 -4.30 1.06 9.72
C GLY A 546 -5.69 1.70 9.84
N PHE A 547 -5.96 2.70 9.02
CA PHE A 547 -7.29 3.31 8.90
C PHE A 547 -7.58 3.72 7.46
N ASN A 548 -8.89 3.82 7.16
CA ASN A 548 -9.43 4.34 5.89
C ASN A 548 -10.39 5.48 6.20
#